data_e3c70b46a5d1a718c4b59ed605fabf1e
#
_entry.id   e3c70b46a5d1a718c4b59ed605fabf1e
#
_cell.length_a   1.000
_cell.length_b   1.000
_cell.length_c   1.000
_cell.angle_alpha   90.00
_cell.angle_beta   90.00
_cell.angle_gamma   90.00
#
_symmetry.space_group_name_H-M   'P 1'
#
loop_
_entity.id
_entity.type
_entity.pdbx_description
1 polymer ?
#
loop_
_entity_poly.entity_id
_entity_poly.type
_entity_poly.pdbx_seq_one_letter_code
_entity_poly.pdbx_strand_id
1 'polypeptide(L)'
;MPKFIVGARLHDYGKGSPDELFGRVAADGFAAVQLAYKKCVPSVRSYADVTDALVAETVAAEKAHSIQVAVLGTYVELAINDESRLKNAADFKSQLAVCKALGAGCIGTETTSMEKQPAGTTREEAQELLCRSLADILPAAEALGVTVAVEPVTYHSMNSAAATRHILDTMRSQNLKVIFDMSNLLDAGNVGAQDRIWNEVGELLGDQIVAVHFKGQAFAPDGGLLHTSLEDSLTDYAGAFAMLRQLPQDALPVLREEAVPARAASDIAFMRGFFA
;
A
#
# COMPACT_ATOMS: atom_id res chain seq x y z
N MET A 1 -4.57 5.15 -21.05
CA MET A 1 -3.30 4.95 -20.34
C MET A 1 -3.30 5.89 -19.14
N PRO A 2 -3.15 5.39 -17.91
CA PRO A 2 -3.12 6.23 -16.71
C PRO A 2 -1.93 7.20 -16.72
N LYS A 3 -2.14 8.37 -16.07
CA LYS A 3 -1.03 9.25 -15.72
C LYS A 3 -0.37 8.71 -14.45
N PHE A 4 0.89 8.32 -14.51
CA PHE A 4 1.63 7.87 -13.33
C PHE A 4 2.14 9.06 -12.51
N ILE A 5 1.89 9.04 -11.20
CA ILE A 5 2.30 10.08 -10.25
C ILE A 5 3.37 9.49 -9.34
N VAL A 6 4.60 10.00 -9.47
CA VAL A 6 5.73 9.51 -8.64
C VAL A 6 5.56 9.97 -7.21
N GLY A 7 5.61 9.03 -6.29
CA GLY A 7 5.54 9.28 -4.86
C GLY A 7 6.54 8.45 -4.07
N ALA A 8 6.56 8.65 -2.75
CA ALA A 8 7.41 7.90 -1.83
C ALA A 8 6.66 7.53 -0.54
N ARG A 9 7.17 6.51 0.13
CA ARG A 9 6.74 6.17 1.48
C ARG A 9 7.36 7.16 2.47
N LEU A 10 6.51 7.95 3.14
CA LEU A 10 6.95 9.12 3.90
C LEU A 10 7.92 8.78 5.06
N HIS A 11 7.72 7.66 5.73
CA HIS A 11 8.58 7.26 6.86
C HIS A 11 9.98 6.78 6.45
N ASP A 12 10.25 6.57 5.19
CA ASP A 12 11.62 6.35 4.68
C ASP A 12 12.44 7.65 4.75
N TYR A 13 11.78 8.79 4.87
CA TYR A 13 12.36 10.12 5.08
C TYR A 13 12.62 10.45 6.55
N GLY A 14 12.45 9.46 7.43
CA GLY A 14 12.70 9.59 8.86
C GLY A 14 11.48 10.07 9.64
N LYS A 15 11.74 10.83 10.71
CA LYS A 15 10.70 11.36 11.60
C LYS A 15 10.73 12.88 11.61
N GLY A 16 9.55 13.48 11.82
CA GLY A 16 9.40 14.94 11.91
C GLY A 16 7.95 15.38 11.97
N SER A 17 7.71 16.69 11.94
CA SER A 17 6.39 17.25 11.70
C SER A 17 5.94 16.99 10.25
N PRO A 18 4.64 17.09 9.97
CA PRO A 18 4.16 17.00 8.58
C PRO A 18 4.89 17.97 7.64
N ASP A 19 5.05 19.22 8.01
CA ASP A 19 5.70 20.23 7.18
C ASP A 19 7.15 19.86 6.83
N GLU A 20 7.95 19.43 7.83
CA GLU A 20 9.34 18.98 7.60
C GLU A 20 9.41 17.77 6.67
N LEU A 21 8.53 16.78 6.85
CA LEU A 21 8.56 15.53 6.09
C LEU A 21 8.11 15.76 4.64
N PHE A 22 7.02 16.50 4.45
CA PHE A 22 6.53 16.82 3.11
C PHE A 22 7.53 17.72 2.36
N GLY A 23 8.16 18.66 3.07
CA GLY A 23 9.23 19.48 2.49
C GLY A 23 10.42 18.68 1.99
N ARG A 24 10.87 17.65 2.74
CA ARG A 24 11.96 16.76 2.30
C ARG A 24 11.59 15.99 1.04
N VAL A 25 10.40 15.39 1.02
CA VAL A 25 9.90 14.59 -0.12
C VAL A 25 9.72 15.47 -1.37
N ALA A 26 9.17 16.69 -1.20
CA ALA A 26 9.00 17.66 -2.28
C ALA A 26 10.34 18.12 -2.85
N ALA A 27 11.32 18.39 -1.99
CA ALA A 27 12.66 18.79 -2.41
C ALA A 27 13.36 17.76 -3.30
N ASP A 28 13.07 16.48 -3.07
CA ASP A 28 13.58 15.36 -3.88
C ASP A 28 12.80 15.16 -5.20
N GLY A 29 11.66 15.82 -5.39
CA GLY A 29 10.89 15.81 -6.64
C GLY A 29 9.75 14.78 -6.72
N PHE A 30 9.33 14.19 -5.60
CA PHE A 30 8.12 13.41 -5.51
C PHE A 30 6.87 14.30 -5.44
N ALA A 31 5.74 13.80 -5.89
CA ALA A 31 4.46 14.53 -5.94
C ALA A 31 3.37 13.87 -5.07
N ALA A 32 3.62 12.68 -4.53
CA ALA A 32 2.67 11.95 -3.69
C ALA A 32 3.39 11.21 -2.57
N VAL A 33 2.64 10.87 -1.50
CA VAL A 33 3.18 10.09 -0.39
C VAL A 33 2.21 9.00 0.08
N GLN A 34 2.81 7.92 0.64
CA GLN A 34 2.13 7.07 1.61
C GLN A 34 2.45 7.61 3.01
N LEU A 35 1.44 8.11 3.70
CA LEU A 35 1.55 8.62 5.06
C LEU A 35 1.21 7.53 6.08
N ALA A 36 2.11 7.26 7.01
CA ALA A 36 1.86 6.40 8.17
C ALA A 36 2.22 7.16 9.45
N TYR A 37 1.26 7.84 10.06
CA TYR A 37 1.47 8.71 11.21
C TYR A 37 2.31 8.05 12.31
N LYS A 38 1.95 6.85 12.72
CA LYS A 38 2.66 6.11 13.78
C LYS A 38 4.13 5.80 13.47
N LYS A 39 4.51 5.80 12.18
CA LYS A 39 5.88 5.50 11.76
C LYS A 39 6.74 6.76 11.62
N CYS A 40 6.15 7.90 11.26
CA CYS A 40 6.92 9.10 10.91
C CYS A 40 6.68 10.32 11.81
N VAL A 41 5.54 10.43 12.53
CA VAL A 41 5.26 11.57 13.42
C VAL A 41 5.53 11.19 14.87
N PRO A 42 6.54 11.77 15.54
CA PRO A 42 7.00 11.32 16.88
C PRO A 42 5.96 11.39 17.97
N SER A 43 5.00 12.32 17.89
CA SER A 43 3.91 12.47 18.86
C SER A 43 2.83 11.38 18.73
N VAL A 44 2.77 10.63 17.62
CA VAL A 44 1.74 9.62 17.36
C VAL A 44 2.26 8.23 17.74
N ARG A 45 1.81 7.72 18.88
CA ARG A 45 2.11 6.37 19.38
C ARG A 45 0.96 5.39 19.12
N SER A 46 -0.26 5.92 19.10
CA SER A 46 -1.49 5.19 18.81
C SER A 46 -2.35 5.97 17.80
N TYR A 47 -3.37 5.34 17.25
CA TYR A 47 -4.29 6.03 16.33
C TYR A 47 -5.13 7.11 17.04
N ALA A 48 -5.32 7.01 18.36
CA ALA A 48 -5.99 8.05 19.16
C ALA A 48 -5.19 9.35 19.26
N ASP A 49 -3.87 9.31 19.00
CA ASP A 49 -3.02 10.49 19.02
C ASP A 49 -3.12 11.32 17.72
N VAL A 50 -3.80 10.82 16.70
CA VAL A 50 -4.05 11.55 15.46
C VAL A 50 -5.21 12.51 15.69
N THR A 51 -4.90 13.73 16.12
CA THR A 51 -5.87 14.78 16.44
C THR A 51 -6.29 15.58 15.21
N ASP A 52 -7.43 16.26 15.28
CA ASP A 52 -7.88 17.18 14.21
C ASP A 52 -6.84 18.29 13.95
N ALA A 53 -6.11 18.73 14.96
CA ALA A 53 -5.04 19.72 14.81
C ALA A 53 -3.88 19.16 13.95
N LEU A 54 -3.47 17.92 14.21
CA LEU A 54 -2.42 17.25 13.41
C LEU A 54 -2.89 17.00 11.96
N VAL A 55 -4.16 16.63 11.77
CA VAL A 55 -4.74 16.48 10.43
C VAL A 55 -4.74 17.83 9.69
N ALA A 56 -5.14 18.92 10.36
CA ALA A 56 -5.11 20.26 9.76
C ALA A 56 -3.68 20.71 9.39
N GLU A 57 -2.69 20.41 10.25
CA GLU A 57 -1.26 20.65 9.97
C GLU A 57 -0.80 19.86 8.74
N THR A 58 -1.22 18.59 8.63
CA THR A 58 -0.88 17.75 7.46
C THR A 58 -1.49 18.31 6.18
N VAL A 59 -2.76 18.71 6.19
CA VAL A 59 -3.43 19.34 5.03
C VAL A 59 -2.74 20.67 4.63
N ALA A 60 -2.26 21.43 5.62
CA ALA A 60 -1.48 22.64 5.34
C ALA A 60 -0.15 22.31 4.66
N ALA A 61 0.55 21.27 5.13
CA ALA A 61 1.80 20.79 4.54
C ALA A 61 1.60 20.26 3.10
N GLU A 62 0.54 19.49 2.84
CA GLU A 62 0.18 19.03 1.48
C GLU A 62 0.09 20.22 0.51
N LYS A 63 -0.61 21.27 0.91
CA LYS A 63 -0.79 22.49 0.10
C LYS A 63 0.50 23.27 -0.07
N ALA A 64 1.25 23.48 1.01
CA ALA A 64 2.49 24.25 0.99
C ALA A 64 3.54 23.63 0.08
N HIS A 65 3.62 22.29 0.08
CA HIS A 65 4.64 21.56 -0.69
C HIS A 65 4.11 20.95 -2.00
N SER A 66 2.80 21.12 -2.31
CA SER A 66 2.17 20.54 -3.51
C SER A 66 2.32 19.01 -3.58
N ILE A 67 2.25 18.35 -2.44
CA ILE A 67 2.29 16.88 -2.28
C ILE A 67 0.90 16.38 -1.92
N GLN A 68 0.43 15.30 -2.56
CA GLN A 68 -0.81 14.64 -2.17
C GLN A 68 -0.56 13.40 -1.30
N VAL A 69 -1.41 13.14 -0.32
CA VAL A 69 -1.47 11.84 0.35
C VAL A 69 -2.21 10.87 -0.55
N ALA A 70 -1.49 10.00 -1.24
CA ALA A 70 -2.08 8.97 -2.09
C ALA A 70 -2.63 7.80 -1.26
N VAL A 71 -1.91 7.42 -0.21
CA VAL A 71 -2.28 6.32 0.70
C VAL A 71 -2.09 6.76 2.15
N LEU A 72 -3.13 6.66 2.97
CA LEU A 72 -3.01 6.66 4.43
C LEU A 72 -2.73 5.22 4.89
N GLY A 73 -1.48 4.91 5.18
CA GLY A 73 -1.05 3.57 5.62
C GLY A 73 -1.32 3.34 7.11
N THR A 74 -2.08 2.30 7.45
CA THR A 74 -2.41 2.00 8.85
C THR A 74 -1.53 0.92 9.46
N TYR A 75 -1.03 -0.04 8.68
CA TYR A 75 -0.25 -1.17 9.19
C TYR A 75 -0.98 -1.93 10.31
N VAL A 76 -2.31 -2.06 10.19
CA VAL A 76 -3.15 -2.80 11.14
C VAL A 76 -3.30 -4.23 10.69
N GLU A 77 -3.04 -5.17 11.59
CA GLU A 77 -3.17 -6.61 11.33
C GLU A 77 -4.65 -7.03 11.43
N LEU A 78 -5.31 -7.19 10.30
CA LEU A 78 -6.76 -7.45 10.26
C LEU A 78 -7.16 -8.92 10.44
N ALA A 79 -6.21 -9.86 10.40
CA ALA A 79 -6.48 -11.28 10.36
C ALA A 79 -5.55 -12.12 11.27
N ILE A 80 -5.20 -11.66 12.47
CA ILE A 80 -4.36 -12.46 13.39
C ILE A 80 -5.21 -13.55 14.07
N ASN A 81 -6.27 -13.16 14.78
CA ASN A 81 -7.20 -14.04 15.48
C ASN A 81 -8.49 -13.29 15.85
N ASP A 82 -9.51 -14.01 16.33
CA ASP A 82 -10.79 -13.41 16.70
C ASP A 82 -10.71 -12.40 17.86
N GLU A 83 -9.81 -12.60 18.81
CA GLU A 83 -9.66 -11.73 19.97
C GLU A 83 -9.13 -10.34 19.57
N SER A 84 -8.06 -10.29 18.76
CA SER A 84 -7.46 -9.04 18.31
C SER A 84 -8.23 -8.35 17.18
N ARG A 85 -9.01 -9.11 16.39
CA ARG A 85 -9.71 -8.67 15.20
C ARG A 85 -10.59 -7.44 15.44
N LEU A 86 -11.44 -7.50 16.46
CA LEU A 86 -12.41 -6.42 16.76
C LEU A 86 -11.68 -5.13 17.13
N LYS A 87 -10.62 -5.22 17.95
CA LYS A 87 -9.80 -4.06 18.31
C LYS A 87 -9.11 -3.50 17.06
N ASN A 88 -8.51 -4.35 16.26
CA ASN A 88 -7.77 -3.95 15.05
C ASN A 88 -8.72 -3.33 14.01
N ALA A 89 -9.91 -3.87 13.83
CA ALA A 89 -10.94 -3.26 12.98
C ALA A 89 -11.42 -1.90 13.54
N ALA A 90 -11.53 -1.75 14.86
CA ALA A 90 -11.86 -0.46 15.49
C ALA A 90 -10.74 0.57 15.29
N ASP A 91 -9.49 0.17 15.46
CA ASP A 91 -8.31 1.02 15.21
C ASP A 91 -8.29 1.48 13.73
N PHE A 92 -8.52 0.57 12.78
CA PHE A 92 -8.61 0.91 11.36
C PHE A 92 -9.77 1.89 11.09
N LYS A 93 -10.98 1.59 11.61
CA LYS A 93 -12.16 2.45 11.45
C LYS A 93 -11.93 3.86 11.98
N SER A 94 -11.18 4.03 13.07
CA SER A 94 -10.88 5.35 13.62
C SER A 94 -10.14 6.26 12.64
N GLN A 95 -9.43 5.68 11.67
CA GLN A 95 -8.66 6.40 10.66
C GLN A 95 -9.45 6.72 9.37
N LEU A 96 -10.68 6.23 9.22
CA LEU A 96 -11.50 6.54 8.04
C LEU A 96 -11.84 8.02 7.94
N ALA A 97 -12.22 8.65 9.07
CA ALA A 97 -12.48 10.09 9.10
C ALA A 97 -11.22 10.92 8.84
N VAL A 98 -10.07 10.45 9.32
CA VAL A 98 -8.75 11.05 9.02
C VAL A 98 -8.46 10.98 7.53
N CYS A 99 -8.61 9.82 6.90
CA CYS A 99 -8.43 9.63 5.46
C CYS A 99 -9.30 10.61 4.65
N LYS A 100 -10.57 10.73 5.02
CA LYS A 100 -11.50 11.69 4.38
C LYS A 100 -11.06 13.15 4.58
N ALA A 101 -10.65 13.53 5.79
CA ALA A 101 -10.24 14.90 6.11
C ALA A 101 -8.95 15.32 5.40
N LEU A 102 -8.02 14.38 5.20
CA LEU A 102 -6.82 14.57 4.36
C LEU A 102 -7.15 14.67 2.87
N GLY A 103 -8.30 14.16 2.42
CA GLY A 103 -8.54 13.96 1.00
C GLY A 103 -7.63 12.89 0.37
N ALA A 104 -7.14 11.96 1.18
CA ALA A 104 -6.25 10.89 0.73
C ALA A 104 -6.94 9.99 -0.30
N GLY A 105 -6.18 9.47 -1.26
CA GLY A 105 -6.71 8.62 -2.32
C GLY A 105 -7.33 7.32 -1.79
N CYS A 106 -6.71 6.71 -0.78
CA CYS A 106 -7.25 5.57 -0.05
C CYS A 106 -6.64 5.46 1.35
N ILE A 107 -7.27 4.64 2.19
CA ILE A 107 -6.67 4.10 3.42
C ILE A 107 -6.27 2.66 3.18
N GLY A 108 -5.00 2.32 3.45
CA GLY A 108 -4.43 1.04 3.08
C GLY A 108 -3.77 0.28 4.23
N THR A 109 -3.73 -1.03 4.08
CA THR A 109 -2.93 -1.94 4.91
C THR A 109 -2.55 -3.19 4.12
N GLU A 110 -1.39 -3.75 4.41
CA GLU A 110 -1.08 -5.13 4.07
C GLU A 110 -2.03 -6.07 4.83
N THR A 111 -2.23 -7.26 4.30
CA THR A 111 -2.91 -8.32 5.05
C THR A 111 -1.95 -8.99 6.04
N THR A 112 -2.48 -9.81 6.94
CA THR A 112 -1.66 -10.42 7.99
C THR A 112 -0.79 -11.56 7.45
N SER A 113 0.50 -11.57 7.82
CA SER A 113 1.42 -12.67 7.52
C SER A 113 0.94 -13.98 8.16
N MET A 114 1.11 -15.11 7.43
CA MET A 114 0.78 -16.44 7.94
C MET A 114 1.63 -16.85 9.15
N GLU A 115 2.85 -16.31 9.29
CA GLU A 115 3.69 -16.54 10.47
C GLU A 115 3.12 -15.96 11.77
N LYS A 116 2.25 -14.94 11.66
CA LYS A 116 1.56 -14.32 12.81
C LYS A 116 0.25 -15.03 13.18
N GLN A 117 -0.16 -16.02 12.39
CA GLN A 117 -1.35 -16.79 12.66
C GLN A 117 -1.12 -17.78 13.80
N PRO A 118 -2.16 -18.17 14.57
CA PRO A 118 -2.08 -19.31 15.47
C PRO A 118 -1.60 -20.57 14.75
N ALA A 119 -0.83 -21.41 15.44
CA ALA A 119 -0.31 -22.63 14.86
C ALA A 119 -1.43 -23.52 14.32
N GLY A 120 -1.31 -23.98 13.08
CA GLY A 120 -2.28 -24.83 12.40
C GLY A 120 -3.40 -24.07 11.66
N THR A 121 -3.43 -22.73 11.71
CA THR A 121 -4.37 -21.94 10.90
C THR A 121 -4.06 -22.12 9.42
N THR A 122 -5.06 -22.50 8.65
CA THR A 122 -4.95 -22.54 7.19
C THR A 122 -5.05 -21.15 6.58
N ARG A 123 -4.63 -21.00 5.32
CA ARG A 123 -4.75 -19.74 4.60
C ARG A 123 -6.20 -19.34 4.37
N GLU A 124 -7.05 -20.29 4.10
CA GLU A 124 -8.50 -20.13 3.93
C GLU A 124 -9.16 -19.59 5.22
N GLU A 125 -8.83 -20.16 6.38
CA GLU A 125 -9.30 -19.65 7.67
C GLU A 125 -8.83 -18.22 7.95
N ALA A 126 -7.58 -17.90 7.59
CA ALA A 126 -7.05 -16.54 7.71
C ALA A 126 -7.74 -15.56 6.74
N GLN A 127 -8.11 -15.99 5.53
CA GLN A 127 -8.90 -15.19 4.59
C GLN A 127 -10.34 -14.97 5.09
N GLU A 128 -10.98 -15.97 5.68
CA GLU A 128 -12.29 -15.80 6.30
C GLU A 128 -12.24 -14.80 7.46
N LEU A 129 -11.17 -14.83 8.27
CA LEU A 129 -10.94 -13.86 9.33
C LEU A 129 -10.76 -12.44 8.78
N LEU A 130 -10.01 -12.28 7.68
CA LEU A 130 -9.85 -11.02 6.97
C LEU A 130 -11.21 -10.51 6.47
N CYS A 131 -12.02 -11.36 5.84
CA CYS A 131 -13.35 -11.00 5.37
C CYS A 131 -14.26 -10.53 6.51
N ARG A 132 -14.21 -11.17 7.68
CA ARG A 132 -14.94 -10.72 8.87
C ARG A 132 -14.49 -9.33 9.34
N SER A 133 -13.20 -9.05 9.32
CA SER A 133 -12.67 -7.72 9.65
C SER A 133 -13.12 -6.66 8.65
N LEU A 134 -13.07 -6.97 7.36
CA LEU A 134 -13.52 -6.08 6.29
C LEU A 134 -15.03 -5.82 6.39
N ALA A 135 -15.84 -6.84 6.73
CA ALA A 135 -17.27 -6.68 6.95
C ALA A 135 -17.61 -5.72 8.10
N ASP A 136 -16.75 -5.64 9.13
CA ASP A 136 -16.87 -4.65 10.22
C ASP A 136 -16.44 -3.23 9.81
N ILE A 137 -15.55 -3.10 8.81
CA ILE A 137 -14.95 -1.81 8.39
C ILE A 137 -15.75 -1.15 7.26
N LEU A 138 -16.08 -1.93 6.23
CA LEU A 138 -16.60 -1.40 4.95
C LEU A 138 -17.90 -0.58 5.08
N PRO A 139 -18.88 -0.92 5.93
CA PRO A 139 -20.06 -0.08 6.07
C PRO A 139 -19.76 1.35 6.52
N ALA A 140 -18.74 1.52 7.38
CA ALA A 140 -18.31 2.86 7.81
C ALA A 140 -17.52 3.58 6.69
N ALA A 141 -16.71 2.86 5.92
CA ALA A 141 -16.00 3.41 4.78
C ALA A 141 -16.96 3.88 3.68
N GLU A 142 -17.97 3.07 3.38
CA GLU A 142 -19.05 3.40 2.42
C GLU A 142 -19.84 4.63 2.83
N ALA A 143 -20.25 4.70 4.11
CA ALA A 143 -20.97 5.88 4.65
C ALA A 143 -20.14 7.17 4.56
N LEU A 144 -18.82 7.08 4.64
CA LEU A 144 -17.91 8.22 4.52
C LEU A 144 -17.47 8.49 3.06
N GLY A 145 -17.70 7.57 2.12
CA GLY A 145 -17.18 7.63 0.76
C GLY A 145 -15.65 7.47 0.70
N VAL A 146 -15.06 6.67 1.62
CA VAL A 146 -13.63 6.44 1.72
C VAL A 146 -13.27 5.11 1.05
N THR A 147 -12.24 5.11 0.23
CA THR A 147 -11.67 3.90 -0.37
C THR A 147 -10.78 3.18 0.62
N VAL A 148 -11.08 1.91 0.90
CA VAL A 148 -10.23 0.98 1.64
C VAL A 148 -9.42 0.17 0.63
N ALA A 149 -8.11 0.10 0.78
CA ALA A 149 -7.26 -0.66 -0.12
C ALA A 149 -6.46 -1.71 0.66
N VAL A 150 -6.48 -2.95 0.14
CA VAL A 150 -5.73 -4.08 0.70
C VAL A 150 -4.59 -4.45 -0.25
N GLU A 151 -3.47 -4.86 0.33
CA GLU A 151 -2.28 -5.21 -0.42
C GLU A 151 -1.99 -6.71 -0.32
N PRO A 152 -1.96 -7.45 -1.44
CA PRO A 152 -1.58 -8.85 -1.46
C PRO A 152 -0.07 -9.03 -1.31
N VAL A 153 0.33 -10.03 -0.50
CA VAL A 153 1.74 -10.38 -0.26
C VAL A 153 1.87 -11.89 -0.22
N THR A 154 2.84 -12.48 -0.90
CA THR A 154 2.99 -13.96 -1.09
C THR A 154 2.92 -14.78 0.21
N TYR A 155 3.48 -14.28 1.29
CA TYR A 155 3.50 -14.96 2.60
C TYR A 155 2.36 -14.53 3.55
N HIS A 156 1.41 -13.71 3.08
CA HIS A 156 0.23 -13.30 3.86
C HIS A 156 -0.99 -14.18 3.58
N SER A 157 -2.08 -13.92 4.31
CA SER A 157 -3.37 -14.58 4.10
C SER A 157 -3.90 -14.34 2.69
N MET A 158 -3.77 -13.14 2.14
CA MET A 158 -4.10 -12.77 0.76
C MET A 158 -2.82 -12.74 -0.08
N ASN A 159 -2.50 -13.84 -0.77
CA ASN A 159 -1.17 -14.10 -1.31
C ASN A 159 -1.04 -14.08 -2.85
N SER A 160 -2.12 -13.81 -3.56
CA SER A 160 -2.14 -13.86 -5.03
C SER A 160 -3.27 -13.01 -5.60
N ALA A 161 -3.24 -12.75 -6.91
CA ALA A 161 -4.32 -12.07 -7.62
C ALA A 161 -5.65 -12.83 -7.48
N ALA A 162 -5.64 -14.16 -7.59
CA ALA A 162 -6.83 -14.99 -7.44
C ALA A 162 -7.42 -14.92 -6.03
N ALA A 163 -6.59 -15.01 -4.97
CA ALA A 163 -7.04 -14.86 -3.59
C ALA A 163 -7.61 -13.45 -3.34
N THR A 164 -6.97 -12.42 -3.89
CA THR A 164 -7.46 -11.04 -3.81
C THR A 164 -8.82 -10.91 -4.47
N ARG A 165 -8.98 -11.42 -5.70
CA ARG A 165 -10.26 -11.39 -6.43
C ARG A 165 -11.37 -12.10 -5.64
N HIS A 166 -11.07 -13.25 -5.05
CA HIS A 166 -12.03 -13.98 -4.21
C HIS A 166 -12.53 -13.12 -3.03
N ILE A 167 -11.63 -12.41 -2.35
CA ILE A 167 -12.00 -11.52 -1.23
C ILE A 167 -12.84 -10.34 -1.73
N LEU A 168 -12.46 -9.70 -2.84
CA LEU A 168 -13.25 -8.62 -3.44
C LEU A 168 -14.67 -9.08 -3.81
N ASP A 169 -14.80 -10.26 -4.41
CA ASP A 169 -16.09 -10.86 -4.79
C ASP A 169 -16.93 -11.27 -3.60
N THR A 170 -16.30 -11.70 -2.51
CA THR A 170 -16.97 -12.02 -1.25
C THR A 170 -17.53 -10.77 -0.59
N MET A 171 -16.73 -9.70 -0.53
CA MET A 171 -17.13 -8.45 0.14
C MET A 171 -18.10 -7.60 -0.67
N ARG A 172 -18.04 -7.64 -2.00
CA ARG A 172 -18.93 -6.92 -2.94
C ARG A 172 -19.06 -5.41 -2.67
N SER A 173 -18.03 -4.79 -2.09
CA SER A 173 -17.99 -3.36 -1.80
C SER A 173 -17.28 -2.60 -2.91
N GLN A 174 -17.89 -1.51 -3.40
CA GLN A 174 -17.24 -0.61 -4.37
C GLN A 174 -16.11 0.21 -3.72
N ASN A 175 -16.10 0.29 -2.39
CA ASN A 175 -15.09 1.00 -1.62
C ASN A 175 -13.90 0.11 -1.25
N LEU A 176 -13.91 -1.19 -1.57
CA LEU A 176 -12.77 -2.08 -1.38
C LEU A 176 -11.95 -2.16 -2.67
N LYS A 177 -10.69 -1.80 -2.59
CA LYS A 177 -9.74 -1.67 -3.70
C LYS A 177 -8.41 -2.34 -3.37
N VAL A 178 -7.45 -2.24 -4.28
CA VAL A 178 -6.16 -2.94 -4.19
C VAL A 178 -5.01 -1.95 -4.29
N ILE A 179 -4.02 -2.09 -3.40
CA ILE A 179 -2.68 -1.58 -3.60
C ILE A 179 -1.89 -2.71 -4.29
N PHE A 180 -1.34 -2.44 -5.45
CA PHE A 180 -0.52 -3.39 -6.17
C PHE A 180 0.96 -3.13 -5.88
N ASP A 181 1.57 -3.99 -5.08
CA ASP A 181 3.02 -4.06 -4.96
C ASP A 181 3.55 -5.18 -5.85
N MET A 182 4.28 -4.81 -6.90
CA MET A 182 4.81 -5.80 -7.85
C MET A 182 5.83 -6.73 -7.19
N SER A 183 6.57 -6.25 -6.20
CA SER A 183 7.57 -7.06 -5.52
C SER A 183 6.93 -8.01 -4.50
N ASN A 184 5.87 -7.59 -3.79
CA ASN A 184 5.22 -8.41 -2.77
C ASN A 184 4.47 -9.64 -3.32
N LEU A 185 4.17 -9.67 -4.62
CA LEU A 185 3.60 -10.85 -5.30
C LEU A 185 4.65 -11.84 -5.79
N LEU A 186 5.93 -11.57 -5.55
CA LEU A 186 7.04 -12.43 -5.93
C LEU A 186 7.68 -13.10 -4.71
N ASP A 187 8.10 -14.34 -4.91
CA ASP A 187 8.95 -15.12 -4.01
C ASP A 187 9.98 -15.90 -4.83
N ALA A 188 10.89 -16.61 -4.15
CA ALA A 188 11.92 -17.40 -4.82
C ALA A 188 11.36 -18.51 -5.71
N GLY A 189 10.15 -18.98 -5.44
CA GLY A 189 9.49 -20.05 -6.20
C GLY A 189 8.78 -19.57 -7.47
N ASN A 190 8.36 -18.30 -7.51
CA ASN A 190 7.55 -17.76 -8.59
C ASN A 190 8.20 -16.63 -9.41
N VAL A 191 9.35 -16.10 -8.97
CA VAL A 191 10.05 -14.99 -9.64
C VAL A 191 10.37 -15.24 -11.12
N GLY A 192 10.48 -16.48 -11.53
CA GLY A 192 10.67 -16.86 -12.94
C GLY A 192 9.37 -16.85 -13.79
N ALA A 193 8.22 -16.57 -13.21
CA ALA A 193 6.91 -16.63 -13.88
C ALA A 193 6.19 -15.27 -13.89
N GLN A 194 6.93 -14.16 -13.87
CA GLN A 194 6.38 -12.81 -13.70
C GLN A 194 5.39 -12.42 -14.79
N ASP A 195 5.66 -12.75 -16.06
CA ASP A 195 4.71 -12.49 -17.18
C ASP A 195 3.31 -13.04 -16.88
N ARG A 196 3.24 -14.27 -16.34
CA ARG A 196 1.97 -14.89 -15.99
C ARG A 196 1.31 -14.14 -14.82
N ILE A 197 2.10 -13.75 -13.82
CA ILE A 197 1.59 -13.02 -12.63
C ILE A 197 1.03 -11.66 -13.05
N TRP A 198 1.76 -10.91 -13.90
CA TRP A 198 1.29 -9.59 -14.37
C TRP A 198 0.02 -9.70 -15.22
N ASN A 199 -0.08 -10.69 -16.09
CA ASN A 199 -1.31 -10.95 -16.84
C ASN A 199 -2.49 -11.27 -15.92
N GLU A 200 -2.30 -12.15 -14.93
CA GLU A 200 -3.33 -12.50 -13.96
C GLU A 200 -3.76 -11.28 -13.10
N VAL A 201 -2.82 -10.45 -12.67
CA VAL A 201 -3.12 -9.19 -11.96
C VAL A 201 -3.94 -8.26 -12.85
N GLY A 202 -3.56 -8.07 -14.10
CA GLY A 202 -4.28 -7.21 -15.04
C GLY A 202 -5.71 -7.69 -15.29
N GLU A 203 -5.89 -8.99 -15.50
CA GLU A 203 -7.20 -9.61 -15.79
C GLU A 203 -8.13 -9.59 -14.56
N LEU A 204 -7.61 -9.93 -13.38
CA LEU A 204 -8.43 -10.10 -12.18
C LEU A 204 -8.59 -8.83 -11.35
N LEU A 205 -7.60 -7.95 -11.33
CA LEU A 205 -7.53 -6.82 -10.41
C LEU A 205 -7.39 -5.46 -11.10
N GLY A 206 -7.15 -5.40 -12.40
CA GLY A 206 -6.74 -4.19 -13.09
C GLY A 206 -7.62 -2.97 -12.82
N ASP A 207 -8.95 -3.13 -12.82
CA ASP A 207 -9.94 -2.07 -12.54
C ASP A 207 -10.07 -1.72 -11.04
N GLN A 208 -9.43 -2.49 -10.17
CA GLN A 208 -9.45 -2.32 -8.72
C GLN A 208 -8.17 -1.69 -8.15
N ILE A 209 -7.10 -1.55 -8.96
CA ILE A 209 -5.83 -1.00 -8.50
C ILE A 209 -5.97 0.52 -8.33
N VAL A 210 -5.67 1.03 -7.12
CA VAL A 210 -5.75 2.47 -6.79
C VAL A 210 -4.40 3.09 -6.45
N ALA A 211 -3.40 2.28 -6.13
CA ALA A 211 -2.03 2.70 -5.91
C ALA A 211 -1.07 1.56 -6.26
N VAL A 212 0.16 1.90 -6.59
CA VAL A 212 1.22 0.95 -6.93
C VAL A 212 2.41 1.20 -5.99
N HIS A 213 2.95 0.13 -5.41
CA HIS A 213 4.22 0.17 -4.68
C HIS A 213 5.36 -0.28 -5.58
N PHE A 214 6.49 0.39 -5.45
CA PHE A 214 7.67 0.20 -6.28
C PHE A 214 8.91 0.10 -5.39
N LYS A 215 9.47 -1.11 -5.26
CA LYS A 215 10.68 -1.36 -4.46
C LYS A 215 11.57 -2.40 -5.13
N GLY A 216 12.86 -2.38 -4.79
CA GLY A 216 13.82 -3.36 -5.25
C GLY A 216 13.88 -4.58 -4.33
N GLN A 217 13.92 -5.78 -4.92
CA GLN A 217 14.12 -7.02 -4.19
C GLN A 217 14.88 -8.08 -4.98
N ALA A 218 15.50 -8.97 -4.23
CA ALA A 218 16.11 -10.20 -4.70
C ALA A 218 15.87 -11.31 -3.66
N PHE A 219 16.33 -12.52 -3.94
CA PHE A 219 16.21 -13.64 -3.00
C PHE A 219 17.59 -14.24 -2.73
N ALA A 220 17.85 -14.53 -1.46
CA ALA A 220 19.01 -15.28 -1.03
C ALA A 220 18.92 -16.75 -1.49
N PRO A 221 20.02 -17.51 -1.48
CA PRO A 221 20.01 -18.92 -1.88
C PRO A 221 19.07 -19.82 -1.07
N ASP A 222 18.73 -19.42 0.15
CA ASP A 222 17.74 -20.09 1.01
C ASP A 222 16.30 -19.63 0.77
N GLY A 223 16.07 -18.73 -0.19
CA GLY A 223 14.77 -18.15 -0.52
C GLY A 223 14.41 -16.91 0.31
N GLY A 224 15.27 -16.48 1.24
CA GLY A 224 15.03 -15.28 2.05
C GLY A 224 14.98 -14.01 1.21
N LEU A 225 14.08 -13.08 1.57
CA LEU A 225 13.92 -11.78 0.90
C LEU A 225 15.13 -10.87 1.18
N LEU A 226 15.65 -10.26 0.12
CA LEU A 226 16.71 -9.26 0.18
C LEU A 226 16.19 -7.95 -0.43
N HIS A 227 16.31 -6.82 0.29
CA HIS A 227 16.08 -5.50 -0.28
C HIS A 227 17.29 -5.07 -1.11
N THR A 228 17.04 -4.56 -2.32
CA THR A 228 18.07 -4.13 -3.27
C THR A 228 17.81 -2.71 -3.75
N SER A 229 18.76 -2.15 -4.50
CA SER A 229 18.47 -0.98 -5.34
C SER A 229 17.40 -1.35 -6.40
N LEU A 230 16.80 -0.36 -7.04
CA LEU A 230 15.82 -0.63 -8.10
C LEU A 230 16.48 -1.32 -9.31
N GLU A 231 17.71 -0.92 -9.63
CA GLU A 231 18.48 -1.44 -10.76
C GLU A 231 18.91 -2.89 -10.57
N ASP A 232 19.11 -3.32 -9.31
CA ASP A 232 19.55 -4.68 -8.95
C ASP A 232 18.38 -5.61 -8.62
N SER A 233 17.15 -5.14 -8.79
CA SER A 233 15.94 -5.91 -8.50
C SER A 233 15.73 -7.05 -9.49
N LEU A 234 15.21 -8.17 -8.99
CA LEU A 234 14.70 -9.27 -9.82
C LEU A 234 13.30 -9.03 -10.37
N THR A 235 12.63 -7.94 -9.95
CA THR A 235 11.28 -7.59 -10.43
C THR A 235 11.32 -7.13 -11.87
N ASP A 236 10.54 -7.74 -12.75
CA ASP A 236 10.32 -7.26 -14.12
C ASP A 236 9.36 -6.06 -14.12
N TYR A 237 9.93 -4.88 -13.90
CA TYR A 237 9.17 -3.64 -13.95
C TYR A 237 8.62 -3.34 -15.35
N ALA A 238 9.33 -3.72 -16.41
CA ALA A 238 8.88 -3.45 -17.78
C ALA A 238 7.59 -4.19 -18.10
N GLY A 239 7.50 -5.48 -17.75
CA GLY A 239 6.29 -6.28 -17.88
C GLY A 239 5.14 -5.77 -17.00
N ALA A 240 5.41 -5.46 -15.74
CA ALA A 240 4.42 -4.89 -14.84
C ALA A 240 3.85 -3.55 -15.39
N PHE A 241 4.69 -2.64 -15.87
CA PHE A 241 4.23 -1.37 -16.45
C PHE A 241 3.56 -1.54 -17.82
N ALA A 242 3.93 -2.57 -18.61
CA ALA A 242 3.19 -2.90 -19.82
C ALA A 242 1.72 -3.24 -19.53
N MET A 243 1.46 -3.95 -18.43
CA MET A 243 0.12 -4.23 -17.91
C MET A 243 -0.53 -2.95 -17.35
N LEU A 244 0.15 -2.21 -16.46
CA LEU A 244 -0.39 -0.99 -15.81
C LEU A 244 -0.82 0.08 -16.83
N ARG A 245 -0.10 0.24 -17.93
CA ARG A 245 -0.47 1.19 -18.99
C ARG A 245 -1.80 0.89 -19.67
N GLN A 246 -2.31 -0.34 -19.58
CA GLN A 246 -3.59 -0.75 -20.19
C GLN A 246 -4.78 -0.55 -19.25
N LEU A 247 -4.55 -0.16 -17.98
CA LEU A 247 -5.59 -0.02 -17.00
C LEU A 247 -6.50 1.19 -17.27
N PRO A 248 -7.77 1.13 -16.82
CA PRO A 248 -8.78 2.15 -17.11
C PRO A 248 -8.67 3.43 -16.25
N GLN A 249 -7.85 3.44 -15.21
CA GLN A 249 -7.70 4.58 -14.31
C GLN A 249 -7.13 5.81 -15.04
N ASP A 250 -7.61 7.00 -14.70
CA ASP A 250 -7.08 8.26 -15.24
C ASP A 250 -5.68 8.56 -14.71
N ALA A 251 -5.44 8.24 -13.43
CA ALA A 251 -4.16 8.43 -12.77
C ALA A 251 -3.88 7.32 -11.75
N LEU A 252 -2.60 6.98 -11.60
CA LEU A 252 -2.12 6.00 -10.61
C LEU A 252 -0.90 6.56 -9.88
N PRO A 253 -0.96 6.72 -8.56
CA PRO A 253 0.23 6.96 -7.75
C PRO A 253 1.12 5.72 -7.73
N VAL A 254 2.42 5.92 -7.99
CA VAL A 254 3.47 4.90 -7.93
C VAL A 254 4.42 5.32 -6.82
N LEU A 255 4.38 4.60 -5.72
CA LEU A 255 5.03 4.97 -4.48
C LEU A 255 6.31 4.16 -4.29
N ARG A 256 7.46 4.84 -4.27
CA ARG A 256 8.75 4.25 -3.93
C ARG A 256 8.76 3.85 -2.45
N GLU A 257 8.90 2.59 -2.18
CA GLU A 257 9.12 2.02 -0.85
C GLU A 257 10.59 1.63 -0.65
N GLU A 258 11.04 1.57 0.59
CA GLU A 258 12.45 1.40 0.95
C GLU A 258 13.32 2.50 0.31
N ALA A 259 12.76 3.73 0.22
CA ALA A 259 13.43 4.86 -0.39
C ALA A 259 14.67 5.28 0.42
N VAL A 260 15.76 5.50 -0.29
CA VAL A 260 16.97 6.10 0.27
C VAL A 260 17.05 7.53 -0.24
N PRO A 261 16.87 8.58 0.60
CA PRO A 261 16.81 9.97 0.14
C PRO A 261 18.00 10.38 -0.74
N ALA A 262 19.21 9.93 -0.41
CA ALA A 262 20.40 10.19 -1.22
C ALA A 262 20.33 9.64 -2.67
N ARG A 263 19.40 8.73 -2.95
CA ARG A 263 19.18 8.12 -4.27
C ARG A 263 17.90 8.64 -4.96
N ALA A 264 17.14 9.53 -4.34
CA ALA A 264 15.82 9.94 -4.81
C ALA A 264 15.82 10.37 -6.29
N ALA A 265 16.78 11.18 -6.71
CA ALA A 265 16.87 11.65 -8.11
C ALA A 265 17.08 10.49 -9.10
N SER A 266 17.97 9.52 -8.78
CA SER A 266 18.19 8.33 -9.62
C SER A 266 17.00 7.42 -9.61
N ASP A 267 16.38 7.17 -8.45
CA ASP A 267 15.18 6.32 -8.33
C ASP A 267 14.01 6.91 -9.13
N ILE A 268 13.76 8.23 -9.04
CA ILE A 268 12.72 8.91 -9.82
C ILE A 268 12.99 8.79 -11.34
N ALA A 269 14.24 8.98 -11.76
CA ALA A 269 14.60 8.86 -13.17
C ALA A 269 14.39 7.42 -13.67
N PHE A 270 14.78 6.43 -12.87
CA PHE A 270 14.58 5.02 -13.17
C PHE A 270 13.08 4.68 -13.29
N MET A 271 12.27 5.06 -12.30
CA MET A 271 10.80 4.83 -12.31
C MET A 271 10.15 5.45 -13.53
N ARG A 272 10.49 6.70 -13.86
CA ARG A 272 9.94 7.42 -15.03
C ARG A 272 10.28 6.76 -16.36
N GLY A 273 11.36 5.99 -16.42
CA GLY A 273 11.73 5.21 -17.61
C GLY A 273 10.65 4.17 -18.03
N PHE A 274 9.77 3.77 -17.09
CA PHE A 274 8.69 2.82 -17.36
C PHE A 274 7.33 3.48 -17.61
N PHE A 275 7.22 4.79 -17.46
CA PHE A 275 5.92 5.50 -17.54
C PHE A 275 5.46 5.82 -18.95
N ALA A 276 6.37 5.74 -19.93
CA ALA A 276 6.10 6.05 -21.33
C ALA A 276 5.52 4.84 -22.12
#